data_29b35cdbd777237b5cd14a3a8ec37f79
#
_entry.id   29b35cdbd777237b5cd14a3a8ec37f79
#
_cell.length_a   1.000
_cell.length_b   1.000
_cell.length_c   1.000
_cell.angle_alpha   90.00
_cell.angle_beta   90.00
_cell.angle_gamma   90.00
#
_symmetry.space_group_name_H-M   'P 1'
#
loop_
_entity.id
_entity.type
_entity.pdbx_description
1 polymer ?
#
loop_
_entity_poly.entity_id
_entity_poly.type
_entity_poly.pdbx_seq_one_letter_code
_entity_poly.pdbx_strand_id
1 'polypeptide(L)'
;KHTRADNIRFDGFSRSSHVTDATDWRVEYPFVVIYPDSEDEVPGIVKALIDLDFVIIPRGGGTGYTGGAVPLHSRSAVINTEKLNRISDVEMRKLEGLDKEVATIEAGAGSVNKKVAEKAASEGWVFSVDPNSNYACTIGGNIAENAGGKKAVLWGTTVDNVYWYRMVDPDGNWLEVTRVN
;
A
#
# COMPACT_ATOMS: atom_id res chain seq x y z
N LYS A 1 -0.29 5.68 -22.91
CA LYS A 1 -0.04 6.78 -21.94
C LYS A 1 -0.95 6.55 -20.76
N HIS A 2 -0.39 6.02 -19.67
CA HIS A 2 -1.16 5.49 -18.54
C HIS A 2 -1.21 6.44 -17.34
N THR A 3 -0.37 7.48 -17.33
CA THR A 3 -0.37 8.53 -16.31
C THR A 3 0.14 9.85 -16.91
N ARG A 4 0.03 10.94 -16.18
CA ARG A 4 0.57 12.26 -16.58
C ARG A 4 2.09 12.24 -16.57
N ALA A 5 2.72 13.05 -17.44
CA ALA A 5 4.17 13.16 -17.50
C ALA A 5 4.78 13.59 -16.17
N ASP A 6 4.13 14.48 -15.44
CA ASP A 6 4.59 15.00 -14.14
C ASP A 6 4.61 13.93 -13.05
N ASN A 7 3.92 12.82 -13.24
CA ASN A 7 3.93 11.68 -12.33
C ASN A 7 5.12 10.74 -12.53
N ILE A 8 5.86 10.92 -13.62
CA ILE A 8 7.01 10.08 -13.98
C ILE A 8 8.28 10.88 -13.69
N ARG A 9 9.00 10.52 -12.63
CA ARG A 9 10.10 11.30 -12.09
C ARG A 9 11.43 10.59 -12.32
N PHE A 10 12.32 11.26 -13.05
CA PHE A 10 13.71 10.83 -13.31
C PHE A 10 14.72 11.68 -12.55
N ASP A 11 14.28 12.71 -11.85
CA ASP A 11 15.14 13.66 -11.14
C ASP A 11 15.86 13.01 -9.95
N GLY A 12 17.01 13.56 -9.62
CA GLY A 12 17.88 13.02 -8.56
C GLY A 12 17.23 13.05 -7.17
N PHE A 13 16.37 14.04 -6.88
CA PHE A 13 15.68 14.13 -5.59
C PHE A 13 14.68 12.98 -5.42
N SER A 14 13.80 12.76 -6.40
CA SER A 14 12.82 11.68 -6.36
C SER A 14 13.50 10.31 -6.26
N ARG A 15 14.57 10.09 -7.03
CA ARG A 15 15.32 8.83 -7.00
C ARG A 15 16.03 8.62 -5.67
N SER A 16 16.67 9.65 -5.11
CA SER A 16 17.38 9.56 -3.83
C SER A 16 16.45 9.30 -2.65
N SER A 17 15.24 9.86 -2.67
CA SER A 17 14.26 9.64 -1.59
C SER A 17 13.64 8.24 -1.61
N HIS A 18 13.88 7.46 -2.66
CA HIS A 18 13.36 6.10 -2.85
C HIS A 18 14.45 5.03 -2.90
N VAL A 19 15.67 5.35 -2.49
CA VAL A 19 16.83 4.43 -2.51
C VAL A 19 16.86 3.47 -1.33
N THR A 20 16.11 3.75 -0.27
CA THR A 20 16.14 3.01 0.98
C THR A 20 14.76 2.86 1.61
N ASP A 21 14.64 1.96 2.56
CA ASP A 21 13.51 1.84 3.50
C ASP A 21 14.03 1.91 4.95
N ALA A 22 13.28 1.39 5.93
CA ALA A 22 13.70 1.40 7.33
C ALA A 22 14.85 0.43 7.65
N THR A 23 15.30 -0.40 6.72
CA THR A 23 16.53 -1.22 6.87
C THR A 23 17.78 -0.37 6.76
N ASP A 24 17.68 0.85 6.24
CA ASP A 24 18.79 1.73 5.86
C ASP A 24 19.72 1.15 4.77
N TRP A 25 19.28 0.09 4.10
CA TRP A 25 20.00 -0.44 2.95
C TRP A 25 19.90 0.52 1.78
N ARG A 26 21.03 0.74 1.10
CA ARG A 26 21.16 1.54 -0.12
C ARG A 26 21.98 0.75 -1.10
N VAL A 27 21.33 0.08 -2.03
CA VAL A 27 21.99 -0.82 -2.98
C VAL A 27 22.12 -0.13 -4.33
N GLU A 28 20.99 0.35 -4.87
CA GLU A 28 20.95 0.98 -6.20
C GLU A 28 19.90 2.12 -6.21
N TYR A 29 20.11 3.09 -7.09
CA TYR A 29 19.08 4.10 -7.35
C TYR A 29 18.01 3.53 -8.28
N PRO A 30 16.73 3.78 -8.03
CA PRO A 30 15.71 3.43 -9.01
C PRO A 30 15.94 4.23 -10.29
N PHE A 31 15.64 3.64 -11.43
CA PHE A 31 15.70 4.34 -12.72
C PHE A 31 14.65 5.46 -12.76
N VAL A 32 13.46 5.16 -12.29
CA VAL A 32 12.29 6.05 -12.31
C VAL A 32 11.43 5.85 -11.07
N VAL A 33 10.78 6.92 -10.62
CA VAL A 33 9.73 6.87 -9.61
C VAL A 33 8.42 7.35 -10.24
N ILE A 34 7.35 6.59 -10.08
CA ILE A 34 6.05 6.88 -10.68
C ILE A 34 5.02 7.07 -9.55
N TYR A 35 4.24 8.13 -9.64
CA TYR A 35 3.21 8.51 -8.67
C TYR A 35 1.82 8.48 -9.35
N PRO A 36 1.12 7.34 -9.43
CA PRO A 36 -0.21 7.29 -10.04
C PRO A 36 -1.17 8.22 -9.30
N ASP A 37 -1.99 8.94 -10.05
CA ASP A 37 -3.01 9.83 -9.50
C ASP A 37 -4.25 9.07 -9.02
N SER A 38 -4.53 7.93 -9.66
CA SER A 38 -5.63 7.03 -9.31
C SER A 38 -5.22 5.58 -9.44
N GLU A 39 -5.95 4.71 -8.78
CA GLU A 39 -5.74 3.27 -8.87
C GLU A 39 -5.96 2.71 -10.29
N ASP A 40 -6.84 3.31 -11.07
CA ASP A 40 -7.13 2.90 -12.45
C ASP A 40 -5.93 3.07 -13.40
N GLU A 41 -4.95 3.89 -13.02
CA GLU A 41 -3.70 4.04 -13.77
C GLU A 41 -2.74 2.87 -13.55
N VAL A 42 -2.83 2.17 -12.39
CA VAL A 42 -1.84 1.20 -11.94
C VAL A 42 -1.71 0.00 -12.89
N PRO A 43 -2.80 -0.63 -13.39
CA PRO A 43 -2.70 -1.76 -14.33
C PRO A 43 -1.91 -1.42 -15.58
N GLY A 44 -2.21 -0.28 -16.18
CA GLY A 44 -1.52 0.19 -17.39
C GLY A 44 -0.06 0.54 -17.14
N ILE A 45 0.27 1.11 -15.97
CA ILE A 45 1.65 1.40 -15.57
C ILE A 45 2.44 0.09 -15.38
N VAL A 46 1.88 -0.88 -14.65
CA VAL A 46 2.51 -2.19 -14.42
C VAL A 46 2.80 -2.88 -15.74
N LYS A 47 1.81 -2.99 -16.62
CA LYS A 47 1.97 -3.61 -17.93
C LYS A 47 3.06 -2.93 -18.77
N ALA A 48 3.06 -1.60 -18.83
CA ALA A 48 4.07 -0.85 -19.57
C ALA A 48 5.50 -1.06 -19.02
N LEU A 49 5.66 -1.16 -17.69
CA LEU A 49 6.94 -1.43 -17.06
C LEU A 49 7.44 -2.85 -17.34
N ILE A 50 6.55 -3.84 -17.35
CA ILE A 50 6.86 -5.22 -17.71
C ILE A 50 7.31 -5.29 -19.19
N ASP A 51 6.55 -4.67 -20.09
CA ASP A 51 6.88 -4.62 -21.52
C ASP A 51 8.26 -3.96 -21.78
N LEU A 52 8.68 -3.07 -20.90
CA LEU A 52 9.98 -2.40 -20.94
C LEU A 52 11.07 -3.12 -20.13
N ASP A 53 10.79 -4.30 -19.58
CA ASP A 53 11.73 -5.12 -18.78
C ASP A 53 12.26 -4.37 -17.54
N PHE A 54 11.38 -3.71 -16.78
CA PHE A 54 11.69 -3.10 -15.51
C PHE A 54 11.36 -4.02 -14.33
N VAL A 55 12.20 -3.96 -13.29
CA VAL A 55 11.88 -4.53 -11.97
C VAL A 55 10.96 -3.55 -11.24
N ILE A 56 9.75 -3.98 -10.92
CA ILE A 56 8.73 -3.14 -10.29
C ILE A 56 8.85 -3.24 -8.78
N ILE A 57 8.88 -2.10 -8.12
CA ILE A 57 8.92 -1.98 -6.66
C ILE A 57 7.73 -1.13 -6.21
N PRO A 58 6.66 -1.72 -5.69
CA PRO A 58 5.60 -0.97 -5.05
C PRO A 58 6.09 -0.38 -3.73
N ARG A 59 5.78 0.89 -3.48
CA ARG A 59 6.22 1.59 -2.26
C ARG A 59 5.09 2.40 -1.65
N GLY A 60 4.81 2.13 -0.38
CA GLY A 60 4.02 2.97 0.50
C GLY A 60 4.92 3.92 1.31
N GLY A 61 4.85 3.87 2.63
CA GLY A 61 5.67 4.70 3.52
C GLY A 61 7.15 4.32 3.63
N GLY A 62 7.58 3.19 3.08
CA GLY A 62 8.97 2.71 3.22
C GLY A 62 9.38 2.38 4.66
N THR A 63 8.44 1.99 5.51
CA THR A 63 8.65 1.73 6.94
C THR A 63 8.94 0.27 7.28
N GLY A 64 8.95 -0.61 6.28
CA GLY A 64 9.24 -2.04 6.45
C GLY A 64 10.71 -2.33 6.74
N TYR A 65 10.99 -3.47 7.38
CA TYR A 65 12.34 -3.95 7.73
C TYR A 65 12.78 -5.15 6.90
N THR A 66 12.10 -5.42 5.77
CA THR A 66 12.39 -6.58 4.91
C THR A 66 13.25 -6.22 3.71
N GLY A 67 13.47 -4.94 3.45
CA GLY A 67 14.14 -4.48 2.24
C GLY A 67 13.25 -4.51 0.99
N GLY A 68 11.94 -4.78 1.15
CA GLY A 68 11.00 -4.92 0.03
C GLY A 68 10.79 -3.65 -0.80
N ALA A 69 11.13 -2.47 -0.24
CA ALA A 69 11.06 -1.19 -0.93
C ALA A 69 12.42 -0.67 -1.41
N VAL A 70 13.49 -1.47 -1.29
CA VAL A 70 14.86 -1.08 -1.69
C VAL A 70 15.13 -1.53 -3.13
N PRO A 71 15.48 -0.62 -4.05
CA PRO A 71 15.93 -0.99 -5.38
C PRO A 71 17.23 -1.78 -5.35
N LEU A 72 17.27 -2.95 -5.99
CA LEU A 72 18.46 -3.82 -6.07
C LEU A 72 19.10 -3.82 -7.46
N HIS A 73 18.46 -3.20 -8.43
CA HIS A 73 18.87 -3.21 -9.81
C HIS A 73 18.67 -1.84 -10.46
N SER A 74 19.59 -1.42 -11.34
CA SER A 74 19.54 -0.13 -12.03
C SER A 74 18.29 0.06 -12.93
N ARG A 75 17.64 -1.04 -13.36
CA ARG A 75 16.37 -1.03 -14.08
C ARG A 75 15.17 -1.19 -13.13
N SER A 76 15.25 -0.69 -11.93
CA SER A 76 14.10 -0.67 -11.00
C SER A 76 13.23 0.54 -11.26
N ALA A 77 11.91 0.33 -11.27
CA ALA A 77 10.89 1.37 -11.28
C ALA A 77 10.11 1.31 -9.97
N VAL A 78 10.12 2.38 -9.21
CA VAL A 78 9.32 2.49 -7.99
C VAL A 78 7.94 3.04 -8.33
N ILE A 79 6.88 2.34 -7.95
CA ILE A 79 5.51 2.85 -7.98
C ILE A 79 5.17 3.31 -6.57
N ASN A 80 5.17 4.62 -6.34
CA ASN A 80 4.83 5.21 -5.06
C ASN A 80 3.32 5.43 -4.96
N THR A 81 2.69 4.87 -3.93
CA THR A 81 1.24 4.86 -3.75
C THR A 81 0.69 6.06 -2.96
N GLU A 82 1.50 7.04 -2.60
CA GLU A 82 1.11 8.13 -1.67
C GLU A 82 -0.14 8.92 -2.09
N LYS A 83 -0.42 9.02 -3.39
CA LYS A 83 -1.62 9.69 -3.91
C LYS A 83 -2.86 8.83 -3.86
N LEU A 84 -2.72 7.51 -3.71
CA LEU A 84 -3.84 6.56 -3.58
C LEU A 84 -4.31 6.53 -2.11
N ASN A 85 -4.80 7.66 -1.62
CA ASN A 85 -5.00 7.90 -0.19
C ASN A 85 -6.47 8.19 0.20
N ARG A 86 -7.42 7.75 -0.61
CA ARG A 86 -8.84 7.85 -0.30
C ARG A 86 -9.18 6.99 0.93
N ILE A 87 -10.03 7.52 1.80
CA ILE A 87 -10.56 6.82 2.97
C ILE A 87 -12.08 7.00 2.94
N SER A 88 -12.84 5.92 3.01
CA SER A 88 -14.31 5.95 3.06
C SER A 88 -14.81 6.33 4.47
N ASP A 89 -16.12 6.54 4.59
CA ASP A 89 -16.80 6.46 5.86
C ASP A 89 -16.82 5.01 6.36
N VAL A 90 -17.11 4.81 7.64
CA VAL A 90 -17.28 3.47 8.21
C VAL A 90 -18.66 2.91 7.80
N GLU A 91 -18.67 1.70 7.29
CA GLU A 91 -19.88 1.00 6.87
C GLU A 91 -20.07 -0.28 7.67
N MET A 92 -21.31 -0.53 8.10
CA MET A 92 -21.69 -1.82 8.69
C MET A 92 -21.94 -2.82 7.57
N ARG A 93 -21.21 -3.93 7.56
CA ARG A 93 -21.35 -4.97 6.54
C ARG A 93 -21.62 -6.33 7.15
N LYS A 94 -22.55 -7.07 6.54
CA LYS A 94 -22.74 -8.50 6.80
C LYS A 94 -21.69 -9.26 6.02
N LEU A 95 -20.74 -9.86 6.73
CA LEU A 95 -19.70 -10.68 6.11
C LEU A 95 -20.10 -12.15 6.12
N GLU A 96 -19.68 -12.90 5.10
CA GLU A 96 -19.92 -14.33 5.03
C GLU A 96 -19.31 -15.05 6.24
N GLY A 97 -20.03 -15.99 6.81
CA GLY A 97 -19.58 -16.74 8.01
C GLY A 97 -19.74 -16.00 9.35
N LEU A 98 -20.18 -14.74 9.35
CA LEU A 98 -20.46 -14.02 10.60
C LEU A 98 -21.95 -13.82 10.85
N ASP A 99 -22.40 -14.04 12.08
CA ASP A 99 -23.81 -13.85 12.48
C ASP A 99 -24.20 -12.38 12.60
N LYS A 100 -23.22 -11.50 12.86
CA LYS A 100 -23.42 -10.07 13.08
C LYS A 100 -22.77 -9.24 11.99
N GLU A 101 -23.33 -8.05 11.76
CA GLU A 101 -22.65 -7.03 10.97
C GLU A 101 -21.39 -6.53 11.69
N VAL A 102 -20.38 -6.21 10.92
CA VAL A 102 -19.12 -5.65 11.42
C VAL A 102 -18.84 -4.30 10.75
N ALA A 103 -18.22 -3.41 11.52
CA ALA A 103 -17.77 -2.14 11.00
C ALA A 103 -16.56 -2.35 10.07
N THR A 104 -16.64 -1.81 8.87
CA THR A 104 -15.57 -1.86 7.85
C THR A 104 -15.25 -0.46 7.36
N ILE A 105 -14.02 -0.25 6.95
CA ILE A 105 -13.55 1.00 6.33
C ILE A 105 -12.71 0.65 5.10
N GLU A 106 -13.01 1.29 3.97
CA GLU A 106 -12.24 1.12 2.75
C GLU A 106 -11.17 2.21 2.66
N ALA A 107 -9.95 1.81 2.31
CA ALA A 107 -8.83 2.73 2.21
C ALA A 107 -7.95 2.39 1.01
N GLY A 108 -7.50 3.42 0.30
CA GLY A 108 -6.53 3.28 -0.76
C GLY A 108 -5.17 2.81 -0.23
N ALA A 109 -4.37 2.19 -1.09
CA ALA A 109 -3.08 1.60 -0.71
C ALA A 109 -2.10 2.59 -0.07
N GLY A 110 -2.16 3.87 -0.45
CA GLY A 110 -1.33 4.96 0.08
C GLY A 110 -1.90 5.66 1.31
N SER A 111 -3.07 5.27 1.80
CA SER A 111 -3.66 5.85 3.00
C SER A 111 -2.79 5.55 4.22
N VAL A 112 -2.38 6.61 4.95
CA VAL A 112 -1.58 6.47 6.16
C VAL A 112 -2.42 5.84 7.26
N ASN A 113 -1.90 4.81 7.92
CA ASN A 113 -2.59 4.02 8.95
C ASN A 113 -3.22 4.90 10.05
N LYS A 114 -2.48 5.89 10.54
CA LYS A 114 -2.98 6.83 11.55
C LYS A 114 -4.22 7.59 11.08
N LYS A 115 -4.26 8.03 9.83
CA LYS A 115 -5.43 8.75 9.27
C LYS A 115 -6.66 7.85 9.18
N VAL A 116 -6.48 6.58 8.84
CA VAL A 116 -7.57 5.59 8.85
C VAL A 116 -8.08 5.37 10.27
N ALA A 117 -7.18 5.24 11.24
CA ALA A 117 -7.55 5.10 12.64
C ALA A 117 -8.26 6.34 13.20
N GLU A 118 -7.82 7.55 12.84
CA GLU A 118 -8.48 8.81 13.20
C GLU A 118 -9.88 8.93 12.59
N LYS A 119 -10.04 8.52 11.34
CA LYS A 119 -11.35 8.48 10.67
C LYS A 119 -12.30 7.51 11.38
N ALA A 120 -11.86 6.28 11.65
CA ALA A 120 -12.66 5.31 12.39
C ALA A 120 -13.05 5.83 13.79
N ALA A 121 -12.11 6.45 14.52
CA ALA A 121 -12.35 7.02 15.84
C ALA A 121 -13.36 8.17 15.82
N SER A 122 -13.34 9.01 14.79
CA SER A 122 -14.31 10.11 14.63
C SER A 122 -15.76 9.62 14.46
N GLU A 123 -15.94 8.36 14.07
CA GLU A 123 -17.22 7.70 13.91
C GLU A 123 -17.54 6.71 15.06
N GLY A 124 -16.74 6.73 16.14
CA GLY A 124 -16.95 5.91 17.34
C GLY A 124 -16.37 4.49 17.26
N TRP A 125 -15.51 4.20 16.29
CA TRP A 125 -14.92 2.89 16.08
C TRP A 125 -13.41 2.85 16.36
N VAL A 126 -12.91 1.68 16.71
CA VAL A 126 -11.47 1.45 16.91
C VAL A 126 -10.89 0.70 15.71
N PHE A 127 -9.89 1.29 15.06
CA PHE A 127 -9.09 0.59 14.06
C PHE A 127 -8.06 -0.30 14.77
N SER A 128 -8.10 -1.60 14.46
CA SER A 128 -7.36 -2.62 15.22
C SER A 128 -5.86 -2.64 14.95
N VAL A 129 -5.44 -2.40 13.70
CA VAL A 129 -4.03 -2.46 13.28
C VAL A 129 -3.28 -1.20 13.73
N ASP A 130 -2.29 -1.36 14.64
CA ASP A 130 -1.60 -0.22 15.27
C ASP A 130 -0.08 -0.45 15.34
N PRO A 131 0.64 -0.49 14.19
CA PRO A 131 2.09 -0.63 14.19
C PRO A 131 2.77 0.61 14.77
N ASN A 132 3.99 0.47 15.28
CA ASN A 132 4.75 1.59 15.82
C ASN A 132 4.99 2.71 14.78
N SER A 133 5.04 2.34 13.50
CA SER A 133 5.17 3.25 12.36
C SER A 133 3.84 3.82 11.86
N ASN A 134 2.76 3.77 12.65
CA ASN A 134 1.39 4.10 12.23
C ASN A 134 1.24 5.50 11.59
N TYR A 135 2.11 6.43 11.95
CA TYR A 135 2.16 7.81 11.42
C TYR A 135 2.73 7.89 9.98
N ALA A 136 3.38 6.85 9.49
CA ALA A 136 4.06 6.83 8.18
C ALA A 136 3.72 5.59 7.34
N CYS A 137 3.43 4.42 7.96
CA CYS A 137 3.04 3.22 7.21
C CYS A 137 1.69 3.41 6.54
N THR A 138 1.49 2.70 5.44
CA THR A 138 0.28 2.81 4.61
C THR A 138 -0.49 1.48 4.59
N ILE A 139 -1.79 1.55 4.29
CA ILE A 139 -2.66 0.37 4.29
C ILE A 139 -2.18 -0.70 3.32
N GLY A 140 -1.76 -0.32 2.10
CA GLY A 140 -1.19 -1.28 1.15
C GLY A 140 0.07 -1.95 1.67
N GLY A 141 0.96 -1.19 2.33
CA GLY A 141 2.15 -1.73 2.98
C GLY A 141 1.82 -2.65 4.16
N ASN A 142 0.82 -2.28 4.97
CA ASN A 142 0.35 -3.13 6.08
C ASN A 142 -0.17 -4.48 5.59
N ILE A 143 -0.89 -4.51 4.46
CA ILE A 143 -1.38 -5.75 3.84
C ILE A 143 -0.21 -6.56 3.29
N ALA A 144 0.70 -5.94 2.55
CA ALA A 144 1.83 -6.62 1.91
C ALA A 144 2.78 -7.29 2.92
N GLU A 145 3.03 -6.63 4.06
CA GLU A 145 3.98 -7.09 5.09
C GLU A 145 3.27 -7.71 6.32
N ASN A 146 1.96 -7.85 6.28
CA ASN A 146 1.16 -8.32 7.42
C ASN A 146 1.47 -7.56 8.71
N ALA A 147 1.39 -6.24 8.68
CA ALA A 147 1.74 -5.40 9.83
C ALA A 147 0.89 -5.74 11.06
N GLY A 148 1.55 -5.86 12.20
CA GLY A 148 0.92 -6.01 13.52
C GLY A 148 0.96 -4.71 14.32
N GLY A 149 1.29 -4.81 15.60
CA GLY A 149 1.47 -3.66 16.48
C GLY A 149 1.05 -3.94 17.91
N LYS A 150 0.90 -2.88 18.69
CA LYS A 150 0.62 -2.98 20.14
C LYS A 150 -0.69 -3.69 20.46
N LYS A 151 -1.67 -3.59 19.56
CA LYS A 151 -2.99 -4.18 19.73
C LYS A 151 -3.10 -5.59 19.18
N ALA A 152 -2.05 -6.12 18.54
CA ALA A 152 -2.07 -7.42 17.86
C ALA A 152 -2.32 -8.59 18.82
N VAL A 153 -1.91 -8.49 20.08
CA VAL A 153 -2.19 -9.50 21.11
C VAL A 153 -3.71 -9.68 21.34
N LEU A 154 -4.48 -8.61 21.19
CA LEU A 154 -5.93 -8.64 21.39
C LEU A 154 -6.71 -8.86 20.09
N TRP A 155 -6.29 -8.22 19.01
CA TRP A 155 -7.07 -8.14 17.76
C TRP A 155 -6.35 -8.72 16.53
N GLY A 156 -5.21 -9.36 16.71
CA GLY A 156 -4.45 -9.93 15.61
C GLY A 156 -3.69 -8.88 14.79
N THR A 157 -3.18 -9.31 13.66
CA THR A 157 -2.42 -8.53 12.70
C THR A 157 -3.31 -8.05 11.53
N THR A 158 -2.72 -7.49 10.50
CA THR A 158 -3.48 -7.02 9.33
C THR A 158 -4.25 -8.14 8.67
N VAL A 159 -3.67 -9.35 8.51
CA VAL A 159 -4.36 -10.48 7.88
C VAL A 159 -5.62 -10.88 8.64
N ASP A 160 -5.65 -10.74 9.98
CA ASP A 160 -6.82 -11.07 10.79
C ASP A 160 -7.95 -10.03 10.65
N ASN A 161 -7.62 -8.83 10.18
CA ASN A 161 -8.52 -7.68 10.13
C ASN A 161 -8.88 -7.23 8.69
N VAL A 162 -8.24 -7.81 7.69
CA VAL A 162 -8.57 -7.53 6.29
C VAL A 162 -9.71 -8.45 5.84
N TYR A 163 -10.77 -7.85 5.29
CA TYR A 163 -11.89 -8.56 4.71
C TYR A 163 -11.75 -8.71 3.20
N TRP A 164 -11.37 -7.63 2.54
CA TRP A 164 -11.22 -7.55 1.09
C TRP A 164 -10.05 -6.66 0.71
N TYR A 165 -9.38 -7.01 -0.36
CA TYR A 165 -8.45 -6.12 -1.05
C TYR A 165 -8.36 -6.46 -2.52
N ARG A 166 -7.91 -5.51 -3.32
CA ARG A 166 -7.52 -5.77 -4.70
C ARG A 166 -6.07 -5.34 -4.94
N MET A 167 -5.45 -6.03 -5.86
CA MET A 167 -4.08 -5.76 -6.29
C MET A 167 -3.97 -5.92 -7.80
N VAL A 168 -2.91 -5.37 -8.38
CA VAL A 168 -2.58 -5.61 -9.79
C VAL A 168 -1.58 -6.75 -9.85
N ASP A 169 -1.90 -7.77 -10.63
CA ASP A 169 -1.03 -8.93 -10.86
C ASP A 169 0.13 -8.60 -11.81
N PRO A 170 1.11 -9.51 -11.99
CA PRO A 170 2.23 -9.32 -12.91
C PRO A 170 1.82 -9.16 -14.38
N ASP A 171 0.62 -9.56 -14.77
CA ASP A 171 0.09 -9.40 -16.12
C ASP A 171 -0.66 -8.07 -16.32
N GLY A 172 -0.70 -7.22 -15.27
CA GLY A 172 -1.38 -5.95 -15.29
C GLY A 172 -2.89 -6.05 -15.15
N ASN A 173 -3.41 -7.15 -14.59
CA ASN A 173 -4.84 -7.34 -14.36
C ASN A 173 -5.18 -7.10 -12.88
N TRP A 174 -6.44 -6.75 -12.62
CA TRP A 174 -6.97 -6.72 -11.27
C TRP A 174 -7.18 -8.13 -10.72
N LEU A 175 -6.62 -8.38 -9.55
CA LEU A 175 -6.90 -9.54 -8.71
C LEU A 175 -7.63 -9.06 -7.46
N GLU A 176 -8.81 -9.60 -7.21
CA GLU A 176 -9.60 -9.33 -6.02
C GLU A 176 -9.56 -10.52 -5.07
N VAL A 177 -9.35 -10.23 -3.80
CA VAL A 177 -9.29 -11.23 -2.74
C VAL A 177 -10.29 -10.86 -1.65
N THR A 178 -11.22 -11.76 -1.39
CA THR A 178 -12.21 -11.64 -0.33
C THR A 178 -12.06 -12.80 0.64
N ARG A 179 -12.10 -12.49 1.93
CA ARG A 179 -12.08 -13.51 2.97
C ARG A 179 -13.39 -14.30 2.95
N VAL A 180 -13.27 -15.61 2.94
CA VAL A 180 -14.35 -16.58 3.19
C VAL A 180 -14.02 -17.26 4.51
N ASN A 181 -14.94 -17.22 5.49
CA ASN A 181 -14.77 -17.82 6.82
C ASN A 181 -15.35 -19.24 6.85
#